data_a8c7f629f86a3ed2380bd429d289f141
#
_entry.id   a8c7f629f86a3ed2380bd429d289f141
#
_cell.length_a   1.000
_cell.length_b   1.000
_cell.length_c   1.000
_cell.angle_alpha   90.00
_cell.angle_beta   90.00
_cell.angle_gamma   90.00
#
_symmetry.space_group_name_H-M   'P 1'
#
loop_
_entity.id
_entity.type
_entity.pdbx_description
1 polymer ?
#
loop_
_entity_poly.entity_id
_entity_poly.type
_entity_poly.pdbx_seq_one_letter_code
_entity_poly.pdbx_strand_id
1 'polypeptide(L)'
;MDNISLKAYAKVNLSLDILARREDGYHELCMIMQSIGVYDKVNLTKLRQKDIKISSNIKNLCLPENNIVYKAAKLLYERFDIKEGLHINLYKYIPMGAGMAGGSTDVAAVLRGMNELYNLRLSKEELMKIGLEIGADVPFCICGGTMLAKGIGEELSGLKSMPDAHLVLVKPKFSISTKEAYSLVELSKLTDNDRPDTDKILSYINEGDLKKIAENMKNVFELYIGKKYPLIEKIKRELIKQGALGAVMTGSGSVVFGVFKDPILAKKCYETFKQREFRAEVKEVYISKFIKGGL
;
A
#
# COMPACT_ATOMS: atom_id res chain seq x y z
N MET A 1 -10.79 -19.21 21.09
CA MET A 1 -9.85 -18.05 21.06
C MET A 1 -10.68 -16.78 21.22
N ASP A 2 -10.33 -15.91 22.18
CA ASP A 2 -11.11 -14.68 22.44
C ASP A 2 -10.43 -13.43 21.91
N ASN A 3 -9.20 -13.54 21.46
CA ASN A 3 -8.45 -12.44 20.85
C ASN A 3 -7.45 -12.95 19.81
N ILE A 4 -7.11 -12.07 18.87
CA ILE A 4 -6.10 -12.32 17.84
C ILE A 4 -5.36 -11.00 17.53
N SER A 5 -4.09 -11.09 17.21
CA SER A 5 -3.24 -9.95 16.82
C SER A 5 -2.61 -10.19 15.46
N LEU A 6 -2.85 -9.28 14.52
CA LEU A 6 -2.37 -9.38 13.16
C LEU A 6 -1.48 -8.17 12.79
N LYS A 7 -0.51 -8.42 11.93
CA LYS A 7 0.24 -7.37 11.23
C LYS A 7 -0.47 -7.06 9.91
N ALA A 8 -0.78 -5.81 9.70
CA ALA A 8 -1.38 -5.28 8.48
C ALA A 8 -0.28 -4.58 7.67
N TYR A 9 0.40 -5.34 6.78
CA TYR A 9 1.56 -4.85 6.05
C TYR A 9 1.19 -3.89 4.93
N ALA A 10 1.94 -2.79 4.81
CA ALA A 10 1.83 -1.83 3.72
C ALA A 10 2.24 -2.42 2.37
N LYS A 11 1.88 -1.72 1.30
CA LYS A 11 2.35 -2.00 -0.07
C LYS A 11 3.07 -0.81 -0.67
N VAL A 12 3.84 -1.11 -1.70
CA VAL A 12 4.33 -0.14 -2.68
C VAL A 12 3.99 -0.61 -4.09
N ASN A 13 3.95 0.33 -5.05
CA ASN A 13 3.87 0.02 -6.47
C ASN A 13 5.27 0.11 -7.07
N LEU A 14 5.77 -0.98 -7.63
CA LEU A 14 7.03 -0.99 -8.41
C LEU A 14 6.79 -0.36 -9.78
N SER A 15 5.60 -0.61 -10.36
CA SER A 15 5.10 0.12 -11.52
C SER A 15 3.62 0.44 -11.35
N LEU A 16 3.18 1.54 -11.97
CA LEU A 16 1.78 1.91 -12.04
C LEU A 16 1.51 2.62 -13.37
N ASP A 17 0.65 2.03 -14.17
CA ASP A 17 0.11 2.60 -15.39
C ASP A 17 -1.41 2.80 -15.29
N ILE A 18 -1.92 3.83 -15.99
CA ILE A 18 -3.34 4.11 -16.15
C ILE A 18 -3.64 3.97 -17.64
N LEU A 19 -4.27 2.86 -18.01
CA LEU A 19 -4.47 2.47 -19.41
C LEU A 19 -5.62 3.24 -20.05
N ALA A 20 -6.75 3.37 -19.34
CA ALA A 20 -7.96 4.02 -19.83
C ALA A 20 -8.82 4.54 -18.67
N ARG A 21 -9.77 5.40 -19.00
CA ARG A 21 -10.90 5.73 -18.13
C ARG A 21 -12.09 4.85 -18.51
N ARG A 22 -12.71 4.23 -17.52
CA ARG A 22 -13.84 3.31 -17.69
C ARG A 22 -15.17 4.09 -17.66
N GLU A 23 -16.21 3.48 -18.19
CA GLU A 23 -17.57 4.05 -18.18
C GLU A 23 -18.16 4.15 -16.76
N ASP A 24 -17.73 3.27 -15.85
CA ASP A 24 -18.13 3.28 -14.43
C ASP A 24 -17.45 4.41 -13.60
N GLY A 25 -16.61 5.22 -14.26
CA GLY A 25 -15.88 6.34 -13.63
C GLY A 25 -14.56 5.95 -13.00
N TYR A 26 -14.23 4.66 -12.90
CA TYR A 26 -12.92 4.16 -12.51
C TYR A 26 -11.91 4.26 -13.66
N HIS A 27 -10.68 3.81 -13.39
CA HIS A 27 -9.61 3.74 -14.39
C HIS A 27 -9.14 2.29 -14.53
N GLU A 28 -8.86 1.90 -15.76
CA GLU A 28 -8.19 0.64 -16.08
C GLU A 28 -6.72 0.79 -15.75
N LEU A 29 -6.19 -0.08 -14.89
CA LEU A 29 -4.83 -0.01 -14.36
C LEU A 29 -4.01 -1.23 -14.76
N CYS A 30 -2.69 -1.04 -14.80
CA CYS A 30 -1.72 -2.13 -14.84
C CYS A 30 -0.60 -1.79 -13.84
N MET A 31 -0.45 -2.61 -12.80
CA MET A 31 0.47 -2.31 -11.70
C MET A 31 1.24 -3.55 -11.27
N ILE A 32 2.48 -3.35 -10.84
CA ILE A 32 3.20 -4.36 -10.06
C ILE A 32 3.22 -3.89 -8.61
N MET A 33 2.54 -4.62 -7.75
CA MET A 33 2.38 -4.32 -6.33
C MET A 33 3.26 -5.23 -5.48
N GLN A 34 3.82 -4.69 -4.40
CA GLN A 34 4.72 -5.40 -3.51
C GLN A 34 4.45 -5.07 -2.05
N SER A 35 4.25 -6.10 -1.22
CA SER A 35 4.16 -5.96 0.24
C SER A 35 5.52 -5.60 0.85
N ILE A 36 5.52 -4.71 1.85
CA ILE A 36 6.72 -4.24 2.53
C ILE A 36 6.62 -4.37 4.05
N GLY A 37 7.76 -4.35 4.74
CA GLY A 37 7.85 -4.59 6.19
C GLY A 37 7.34 -3.46 7.10
N VAL A 38 6.82 -2.34 6.57
CA VAL A 38 6.07 -1.35 7.35
C VAL A 38 4.66 -1.89 7.56
N TYR A 39 4.15 -1.88 8.80
CA TYR A 39 2.86 -2.45 9.10
C TYR A 39 2.13 -1.73 10.23
N ASP A 40 0.80 -1.75 10.18
CA ASP A 40 -0.07 -1.45 11.31
C ASP A 40 -0.34 -2.72 12.12
N LYS A 41 -0.64 -2.59 13.40
CA LYS A 41 -1.02 -3.72 14.23
C LYS A 41 -2.52 -3.66 14.51
N VAL A 42 -3.22 -4.74 14.20
CA VAL A 42 -4.66 -4.91 14.41
C VAL A 42 -4.89 -5.97 15.46
N ASN A 43 -5.45 -5.57 16.60
CA ASN A 43 -5.87 -6.51 17.64
C ASN A 43 -7.40 -6.60 17.64
N LEU A 44 -7.91 -7.81 17.57
CA LEU A 44 -9.33 -8.11 17.64
C LEU A 44 -9.62 -8.87 18.92
N THR A 45 -10.65 -8.45 19.66
CA THR A 45 -11.09 -9.11 20.91
C THR A 45 -12.59 -9.28 20.89
N LYS A 46 -13.08 -10.49 21.15
CA LYS A 46 -14.51 -10.75 21.32
C LYS A 46 -15.07 -9.98 22.50
N LEU A 47 -16.30 -9.49 22.36
CA LEU A 47 -17.08 -8.90 23.45
C LEU A 47 -18.32 -9.75 23.71
N ARG A 48 -18.76 -9.79 24.97
CA ARG A 48 -19.99 -10.53 25.34
C ARG A 48 -21.25 -9.91 24.74
N GLN A 49 -21.32 -8.59 24.72
CA GLN A 49 -22.43 -7.86 24.10
C GLN A 49 -22.16 -7.65 22.62
N LYS A 50 -23.19 -7.85 21.79
CA LYS A 50 -23.14 -7.64 20.34
C LYS A 50 -22.97 -6.13 20.04
N ASP A 51 -21.75 -5.70 19.89
CA ASP A 51 -21.35 -4.32 19.57
C ASP A 51 -20.04 -4.33 18.81
N ILE A 52 -19.76 -3.29 17.99
CA ILE A 52 -18.48 -3.11 17.31
C ILE A 52 -17.81 -1.85 17.87
N LYS A 53 -16.76 -2.04 18.65
CA LYS A 53 -15.94 -0.96 19.21
C LYS A 53 -14.63 -0.82 18.46
N ILE A 54 -14.23 0.44 18.21
CA ILE A 54 -12.92 0.75 17.60
C ILE A 54 -12.15 1.66 18.55
N SER A 55 -10.88 1.35 18.74
CA SER A 55 -9.91 2.21 19.39
C SER A 55 -8.64 2.35 18.55
N SER A 56 -7.89 3.43 18.72
CA SER A 56 -6.66 3.68 17.98
C SER A 56 -5.69 4.55 18.76
N ASN A 57 -4.40 4.44 18.44
CA ASN A 57 -3.36 5.37 18.91
C ASN A 57 -3.44 6.74 18.22
N ILE A 58 -4.25 6.89 17.16
CA ILE A 58 -4.48 8.17 16.49
C ILE A 58 -5.76 8.80 17.05
N LYS A 59 -5.61 9.97 17.69
CA LYS A 59 -6.75 10.79 18.14
C LYS A 59 -7.54 11.21 16.89
N ASN A 60 -8.88 11.10 16.97
CA ASN A 60 -9.80 11.46 15.87
C ASN A 60 -9.65 10.63 14.59
N LEU A 61 -9.17 9.39 14.69
CA LEU A 61 -9.40 8.45 13.60
C LEU A 61 -10.92 8.38 13.38
N CYS A 62 -11.37 8.66 12.16
CA CYS A 62 -12.77 8.83 11.74
C CYS A 62 -13.82 8.18 12.66
N LEU A 63 -14.94 8.88 12.87
CA LEU A 63 -16.12 8.32 13.53
C LEU A 63 -16.38 6.89 13.01
N PRO A 64 -16.86 5.97 13.84
CA PRO A 64 -17.03 4.55 13.46
C PRO A 64 -17.73 4.38 12.11
N GLU A 65 -18.77 5.15 11.83
CA GLU A 65 -19.57 5.06 10.60
C GLU A 65 -18.77 5.38 9.32
N ASN A 66 -17.73 6.21 9.43
CA ASN A 66 -16.87 6.60 8.32
C ASN A 66 -15.59 5.77 8.24
N ASN A 67 -15.35 4.89 9.21
CA ASN A 67 -14.17 4.05 9.25
C ASN A 67 -14.38 2.79 8.40
N ILE A 68 -13.53 2.60 7.37
CA ILE A 68 -13.65 1.43 6.48
C ILE A 68 -13.46 0.10 7.19
N VAL A 69 -12.74 0.07 8.30
CA VAL A 69 -12.57 -1.11 9.16
C VAL A 69 -13.88 -1.46 9.87
N TYR A 70 -14.63 -0.46 10.33
CA TYR A 70 -15.97 -0.66 10.88
C TYR A 70 -16.91 -1.24 9.83
N LYS A 71 -16.89 -0.68 8.61
CA LYS A 71 -17.71 -1.18 7.48
C LYS A 71 -17.40 -2.65 7.18
N ALA A 72 -16.11 -3.03 7.19
CA ALA A 72 -15.68 -4.40 6.97
C ALA A 72 -16.24 -5.36 8.04
N ALA A 73 -16.10 -4.98 9.32
CA ALA A 73 -16.64 -5.78 10.43
C ALA A 73 -18.17 -5.90 10.33
N LYS A 74 -18.87 -4.78 10.12
CA LYS A 74 -20.32 -4.73 9.97
C LYS A 74 -20.81 -5.64 8.84
N LEU A 75 -20.13 -5.63 7.69
CA LEU A 75 -20.47 -6.48 6.55
C LEU A 75 -20.41 -7.97 6.90
N LEU A 76 -19.37 -8.40 7.63
CA LEU A 76 -19.29 -9.79 8.11
C LEU A 76 -20.36 -10.12 9.15
N TYR A 77 -20.70 -9.19 10.05
CA TYR A 77 -21.80 -9.36 11.00
C TYR A 77 -23.15 -9.59 10.33
N GLU A 78 -23.42 -8.82 9.25
CA GLU A 78 -24.68 -8.93 8.50
C GLU A 78 -24.75 -10.24 7.70
N ARG A 79 -23.61 -10.70 7.15
CA ARG A 79 -23.59 -11.92 6.31
C ARG A 79 -23.58 -13.23 7.06
N PHE A 80 -22.94 -13.26 8.24
CA PHE A 80 -22.65 -14.50 8.95
C PHE A 80 -23.35 -14.58 10.31
N ASP A 81 -24.31 -13.68 10.60
CA ASP A 81 -25.13 -13.65 11.82
C ASP A 81 -24.31 -13.83 13.13
N ILE A 82 -23.15 -13.14 13.19
CA ILE A 82 -22.26 -13.19 14.34
C ILE A 82 -22.97 -12.63 15.58
N LYS A 83 -22.96 -13.38 16.69
CA LYS A 83 -23.74 -13.06 17.91
C LYS A 83 -22.92 -12.29 18.95
N GLU A 84 -21.63 -12.61 19.09
CA GLU A 84 -20.74 -11.90 20.01
C GLU A 84 -20.32 -10.57 19.43
N GLY A 85 -19.91 -9.62 20.27
CA GLY A 85 -19.37 -8.33 19.84
C GLY A 85 -17.88 -8.39 19.49
N LEU A 86 -17.35 -7.30 18.97
CA LEU A 86 -15.95 -7.15 18.56
C LEU A 86 -15.37 -5.81 19.02
N HIS A 87 -14.20 -5.86 19.64
CA HIS A 87 -13.33 -4.70 19.82
C HIS A 87 -12.18 -4.77 18.85
N ILE A 88 -12.05 -3.76 17.99
CA ILE A 88 -10.96 -3.58 17.04
C ILE A 88 -10.04 -2.50 17.58
N ASN A 89 -8.80 -2.85 17.93
CA ASN A 89 -7.79 -1.90 18.38
C ASN A 89 -6.71 -1.74 17.31
N LEU A 90 -6.62 -0.55 16.70
CA LEU A 90 -5.73 -0.21 15.60
C LEU A 90 -4.52 0.57 16.12
N TYR A 91 -3.33 0.02 15.96
CA TYR A 91 -2.07 0.75 16.13
C TYR A 91 -1.54 1.12 14.75
N LYS A 92 -1.72 2.40 14.40
CA LYS A 92 -1.35 2.95 13.09
C LYS A 92 0.10 3.42 13.09
N TYR A 93 0.89 2.85 12.18
CA TYR A 93 2.28 3.21 11.89
C TYR A 93 2.50 3.50 10.40
N ILE A 94 1.61 2.99 9.52
CA ILE A 94 1.61 3.33 8.10
C ILE A 94 1.10 4.76 7.95
N PRO A 95 1.85 5.65 7.27
CA PRO A 95 1.43 7.03 7.11
C PRO A 95 0.13 7.13 6.31
N MET A 96 -0.80 7.97 6.80
CA MET A 96 -2.09 8.19 6.13
C MET A 96 -1.93 9.06 4.87
N GLY A 97 -2.72 8.79 3.82
CA GLY A 97 -2.68 9.54 2.56
C GLY A 97 -1.31 9.48 1.88
N ALA A 98 -0.73 8.30 1.83
CA ALA A 98 0.66 8.05 1.45
C ALA A 98 0.83 7.15 0.20
N GLY A 99 -0.25 6.65 -0.39
CA GLY A 99 -0.19 5.68 -1.50
C GLY A 99 0.24 4.26 -1.08
N MET A 100 0.22 3.97 0.23
CA MET A 100 0.71 2.70 0.81
C MET A 100 -0.41 1.75 1.26
N ALA A 101 -1.66 2.03 0.92
CA ALA A 101 -2.86 1.24 1.22
C ALA A 101 -3.11 0.96 2.73
N GLY A 102 -2.70 1.86 3.65
CA GLY A 102 -2.81 1.62 5.10
C GLY A 102 -4.22 1.31 5.60
N GLY A 103 -5.26 1.93 5.03
CA GLY A 103 -6.65 1.60 5.37
C GLY A 103 -7.06 0.22 4.83
N SER A 104 -6.73 -0.08 3.58
CA SER A 104 -7.08 -1.35 2.93
C SER A 104 -6.39 -2.54 3.61
N THR A 105 -5.16 -2.36 4.08
CA THR A 105 -4.45 -3.43 4.79
C THR A 105 -5.03 -3.66 6.20
N ASP A 106 -5.53 -2.62 6.88
CA ASP A 106 -6.27 -2.79 8.13
C ASP A 106 -7.58 -3.58 7.90
N VAL A 107 -8.31 -3.26 6.83
CA VAL A 107 -9.51 -4.01 6.42
C VAL A 107 -9.16 -5.47 6.16
N ALA A 108 -8.11 -5.75 5.39
CA ALA A 108 -7.66 -7.11 5.13
C ALA A 108 -7.35 -7.88 6.42
N ALA A 109 -6.66 -7.23 7.37
CA ALA A 109 -6.36 -7.81 8.67
C ALA A 109 -7.63 -8.09 9.50
N VAL A 110 -8.63 -7.18 9.48
CA VAL A 110 -9.92 -7.39 10.17
C VAL A 110 -10.70 -8.53 9.53
N LEU A 111 -10.80 -8.60 8.21
CA LEU A 111 -11.50 -9.68 7.52
C LEU A 111 -10.88 -11.05 7.85
N ARG A 112 -9.55 -11.17 7.76
CA ARG A 112 -8.82 -12.39 8.10
C ARG A 112 -8.95 -12.74 9.58
N GLY A 113 -8.77 -11.76 10.45
CA GLY A 113 -8.85 -11.96 11.90
C GLY A 113 -10.26 -12.33 12.36
N MET A 114 -11.31 -11.76 11.79
CA MET A 114 -12.69 -12.16 12.09
C MET A 114 -13.01 -13.56 11.54
N ASN A 115 -12.49 -13.90 10.35
CA ASN A 115 -12.63 -15.24 9.79
C ASN A 115 -12.08 -16.30 10.75
N GLU A 116 -10.92 -16.06 11.33
CA GLU A 116 -10.29 -16.95 12.30
C GLU A 116 -11.00 -16.90 13.67
N LEU A 117 -11.25 -15.69 14.20
CA LEU A 117 -11.79 -15.46 15.54
C LEU A 117 -13.21 -16.06 15.71
N TYR A 118 -14.05 -15.95 14.67
CA TYR A 118 -15.42 -16.44 14.66
C TYR A 118 -15.59 -17.77 13.90
N ASN A 119 -14.47 -18.37 13.42
CA ASN A 119 -14.47 -19.64 12.70
C ASN A 119 -15.44 -19.64 11.49
N LEU A 120 -15.40 -18.57 10.68
CA LEU A 120 -16.32 -18.41 9.56
C LEU A 120 -15.98 -19.34 8.38
N ARG A 121 -14.79 -19.90 8.35
CA ARG A 121 -14.30 -20.88 7.35
C ARG A 121 -14.30 -20.35 5.92
N LEU A 122 -14.14 -19.05 5.76
CA LEU A 122 -14.06 -18.42 4.44
C LEU A 122 -12.70 -18.72 3.79
N SER A 123 -12.74 -19.07 2.53
CA SER A 123 -11.54 -19.20 1.70
C SER A 123 -10.89 -17.82 1.46
N LYS A 124 -9.66 -17.84 0.98
CA LYS A 124 -8.94 -16.62 0.61
C LYS A 124 -9.68 -15.84 -0.50
N GLU A 125 -10.21 -16.57 -1.48
CA GLU A 125 -10.97 -16.02 -2.61
C GLU A 125 -12.27 -15.37 -2.15
N GLU A 126 -12.97 -15.96 -1.18
CA GLU A 126 -14.18 -15.36 -0.59
C GLU A 126 -13.85 -14.09 0.19
N LEU A 127 -12.77 -14.10 0.99
CA LEU A 127 -12.30 -12.90 1.69
C LEU A 127 -11.91 -11.78 0.70
N MET A 128 -11.27 -12.12 -0.42
CA MET A 128 -10.92 -11.14 -1.47
C MET A 128 -12.16 -10.53 -2.11
N LYS A 129 -13.19 -11.33 -2.41
CA LYS A 129 -14.48 -10.83 -2.94
C LYS A 129 -15.15 -9.87 -1.97
N ILE A 130 -15.22 -10.24 -0.69
CA ILE A 130 -15.77 -9.36 0.36
C ILE A 130 -14.93 -8.10 0.51
N GLY A 131 -13.61 -8.23 0.45
CA GLY A 131 -12.68 -7.11 0.55
C GLY A 131 -12.82 -6.10 -0.58
N LEU A 132 -13.07 -6.58 -1.81
CA LEU A 132 -13.27 -5.73 -2.99
C LEU A 132 -14.47 -4.78 -2.83
N GLU A 133 -15.54 -5.20 -2.16
CA GLU A 133 -16.71 -4.36 -1.89
C GLU A 133 -16.39 -3.15 -0.99
N ILE A 134 -15.26 -3.20 -0.28
CA ILE A 134 -14.81 -2.14 0.63
C ILE A 134 -13.73 -1.27 -0.01
N GLY A 135 -12.87 -1.88 -0.83
CA GLY A 135 -11.84 -1.13 -1.54
C GLY A 135 -10.97 -1.98 -2.46
N ALA A 136 -10.57 -1.41 -3.60
CA ALA A 136 -9.84 -2.09 -4.67
C ALA A 136 -8.46 -2.66 -4.24
N ASP A 137 -7.77 -2.02 -3.30
CA ASP A 137 -6.48 -2.53 -2.77
C ASP A 137 -6.65 -3.68 -1.74
N VAL A 138 -7.87 -3.94 -1.22
CA VAL A 138 -8.07 -4.94 -0.16
C VAL A 138 -7.75 -6.36 -0.63
N PRO A 139 -8.13 -6.81 -1.84
CA PRO A 139 -7.75 -8.12 -2.35
C PRO A 139 -6.24 -8.33 -2.35
N PHE A 140 -5.46 -7.35 -2.81
CA PHE A 140 -4.00 -7.41 -2.74
C PHE A 140 -3.51 -7.52 -1.29
N CYS A 141 -4.07 -6.73 -0.36
CA CYS A 141 -3.67 -6.76 1.06
C CYS A 141 -3.99 -8.10 1.75
N ILE A 142 -4.97 -8.86 1.23
CA ILE A 142 -5.26 -10.24 1.67
C ILE A 142 -4.25 -11.23 1.10
N CYS A 143 -3.83 -11.03 -0.16
CA CYS A 143 -2.87 -11.90 -0.85
C CYS A 143 -1.44 -11.70 -0.37
N GLY A 144 -1.01 -10.44 -0.31
CA GLY A 144 0.38 -10.08 -0.04
C GLY A 144 1.38 -10.53 -1.11
N GLY A 145 2.67 -10.31 -0.84
CA GLY A 145 3.76 -10.71 -1.74
C GLY A 145 3.97 -9.77 -2.91
N THR A 146 4.31 -10.32 -4.07
CA THR A 146 4.52 -9.62 -5.35
C THR A 146 3.40 -10.02 -6.31
N MET A 147 2.64 -9.06 -6.83
CA MET A 147 1.48 -9.30 -7.69
C MET A 147 1.48 -8.37 -8.89
N LEU A 148 1.09 -8.89 -10.05
CA LEU A 148 0.57 -8.08 -11.15
C LEU A 148 -0.92 -7.83 -10.86
N ALA A 149 -1.33 -6.57 -10.85
CA ALA A 149 -2.70 -6.13 -10.62
C ALA A 149 -3.22 -5.40 -11.86
N LYS A 150 -4.38 -5.81 -12.35
CA LYS A 150 -5.10 -5.22 -13.50
C LYS A 150 -6.53 -4.83 -13.07
N GLY A 151 -7.36 -4.38 -14.04
CA GLY A 151 -8.67 -3.87 -13.73
C GLY A 151 -8.58 -2.55 -12.97
N ILE A 152 -9.34 -2.40 -11.89
CA ILE A 152 -9.19 -1.29 -10.94
C ILE A 152 -8.16 -1.60 -9.83
N GLY A 153 -7.43 -2.73 -9.94
CA GLY A 153 -6.42 -3.24 -9.00
C GLY A 153 -6.80 -4.58 -8.37
N GLU A 154 -7.94 -5.16 -8.72
CA GLU A 154 -8.53 -6.39 -8.16
C GLU A 154 -8.14 -7.67 -8.90
N GLU A 155 -7.79 -7.57 -10.18
CA GLU A 155 -7.38 -8.73 -10.98
C GLU A 155 -5.92 -9.07 -10.69
N LEU A 156 -5.70 -10.00 -9.77
CA LEU A 156 -4.39 -10.30 -9.22
C LEU A 156 -3.79 -11.58 -9.80
N SER A 157 -2.55 -11.48 -10.27
CA SER A 157 -1.73 -12.61 -10.69
C SER A 157 -0.45 -12.64 -9.87
N GLY A 158 -0.17 -13.79 -9.21
CA GLY A 158 1.02 -13.97 -8.38
C GLY A 158 2.29 -13.94 -9.22
N LEU A 159 3.31 -13.24 -8.75
CA LEU A 159 4.62 -13.16 -9.37
C LEU A 159 5.68 -13.85 -8.49
N LYS A 160 6.84 -14.10 -9.09
CA LYS A 160 8.02 -14.54 -8.33
C LYS A 160 8.36 -13.50 -7.27
N SER A 161 8.75 -13.96 -6.08
CA SER A 161 9.13 -13.08 -4.98
C SER A 161 10.29 -12.17 -5.37
N MET A 162 10.19 -10.91 -4.96
CA MET A 162 11.28 -9.94 -5.15
C MET A 162 12.58 -10.40 -4.50
N PRO A 163 13.73 -10.11 -5.12
CA PRO A 163 15.04 -10.30 -4.49
C PRO A 163 15.15 -9.51 -3.17
N ASP A 164 16.04 -9.94 -2.29
CA ASP A 164 16.30 -9.22 -1.04
C ASP A 164 16.81 -7.81 -1.32
N ALA A 165 16.17 -6.83 -0.71
CA ALA A 165 16.51 -5.41 -0.83
C ALA A 165 16.14 -4.64 0.43
N HIS A 166 16.79 -3.49 0.60
CA HIS A 166 16.43 -2.51 1.61
C HIS A 166 15.71 -1.34 0.96
N LEU A 167 14.70 -0.82 1.64
CA LEU A 167 13.89 0.29 1.16
C LEU A 167 14.05 1.47 2.12
N VAL A 168 14.21 2.65 1.56
CA VAL A 168 14.04 3.91 2.31
C VAL A 168 12.81 4.60 1.76
N LEU A 169 11.81 4.81 2.62
CA LEU A 169 10.55 5.46 2.25
C LEU A 169 10.50 6.83 2.90
N VAL A 170 10.18 7.84 2.12
CA VAL A 170 10.15 9.25 2.56
C VAL A 170 8.76 9.81 2.36
N LYS A 171 8.10 10.22 3.45
CA LYS A 171 6.78 10.86 3.45
C LYS A 171 6.93 12.37 3.57
N PRO A 172 6.60 13.15 2.53
CA PRO A 172 6.47 14.60 2.64
C PRO A 172 5.41 15.02 3.66
N LYS A 173 5.45 16.27 4.13
CA LYS A 173 4.44 16.81 5.06
C LYS A 173 3.06 16.94 4.43
N PHE A 174 2.98 17.13 3.12
CA PHE A 174 1.70 17.14 2.41
C PHE A 174 1.20 15.71 2.11
N SER A 175 -0.08 15.60 1.88
CA SER A 175 -0.74 14.39 1.40
C SER A 175 -1.45 14.71 0.09
N ILE A 176 -1.57 13.70 -0.78
CA ILE A 176 -2.27 13.80 -2.05
C ILE A 176 -3.44 12.83 -1.98
N SER A 177 -4.66 13.33 -2.20
CA SER A 177 -5.80 12.45 -2.26
C SER A 177 -5.80 11.68 -3.60
N THR A 178 -6.30 10.44 -3.58
CA THR A 178 -6.44 9.64 -4.80
C THR A 178 -7.26 10.39 -5.86
N LYS A 179 -8.34 11.04 -5.43
CA LYS A 179 -9.19 11.88 -6.32
C LYS A 179 -8.39 13.00 -6.98
N GLU A 180 -7.55 13.69 -6.22
CA GLU A 180 -6.68 14.76 -6.74
C GLU A 180 -5.68 14.18 -7.75
N ALA A 181 -4.99 13.08 -7.42
CA ALA A 181 -4.02 12.48 -8.31
C ALA A 181 -4.63 12.11 -9.67
N TYR A 182 -5.77 11.44 -9.68
CA TYR A 182 -6.48 11.09 -10.91
C TYR A 182 -6.97 12.33 -11.68
N SER A 183 -7.40 13.39 -11.00
CA SER A 183 -7.88 14.61 -11.67
C SER A 183 -6.79 15.38 -12.40
N LEU A 184 -5.53 15.12 -12.10
CA LEU A 184 -4.37 15.76 -12.75
C LEU A 184 -3.92 15.01 -14.01
N VAL A 185 -4.33 13.75 -14.18
CA VAL A 185 -3.85 12.90 -15.28
C VAL A 185 -4.60 13.21 -16.57
N GLU A 186 -3.86 13.55 -17.61
CA GLU A 186 -4.36 13.75 -18.97
C GLU A 186 -3.92 12.58 -19.84
N LEU A 187 -4.74 11.51 -19.90
CA LEU A 187 -4.39 10.25 -20.59
C LEU A 187 -4.04 10.45 -22.06
N SER A 188 -4.66 11.40 -22.76
CA SER A 188 -4.40 11.73 -24.16
C SER A 188 -3.02 12.33 -24.42
N LYS A 189 -2.33 12.80 -23.37
CA LYS A 189 -0.98 13.36 -23.46
C LYS A 189 0.11 12.35 -23.10
N LEU A 190 -0.25 11.16 -22.62
CA LEU A 190 0.71 10.12 -22.31
C LEU A 190 1.23 9.46 -23.59
N THR A 191 2.54 9.42 -23.74
CA THR A 191 3.25 8.67 -24.76
C THR A 191 3.72 7.31 -24.22
N ASP A 192 4.13 6.39 -25.10
CA ASP A 192 4.69 5.09 -24.68
C ASP A 192 5.93 5.27 -23.80
N ASN A 193 6.73 6.32 -24.03
CA ASN A 193 7.89 6.63 -23.21
C ASN A 193 7.51 7.09 -21.79
N ASP A 194 6.30 7.52 -21.56
CA ASP A 194 5.80 7.96 -20.25
C ASP A 194 5.30 6.79 -19.41
N ARG A 195 5.01 5.66 -20.04
CA ARG A 195 4.44 4.47 -19.40
C ARG A 195 5.52 3.52 -18.88
N PRO A 196 5.24 2.73 -17.82
CA PRO A 196 6.11 1.63 -17.43
C PRO A 196 6.08 0.52 -18.49
N ASP A 197 7.24 -0.02 -18.84
CA ASP A 197 7.34 -1.26 -19.59
C ASP A 197 7.14 -2.44 -18.64
N THR A 198 5.86 -2.79 -18.42
CA THR A 198 5.48 -3.82 -17.45
C THR A 198 6.07 -5.18 -17.82
N ASP A 199 6.06 -5.57 -19.10
CA ASP A 199 6.58 -6.89 -19.53
C ASP A 199 8.08 -7.00 -19.29
N LYS A 200 8.82 -5.93 -19.50
CA LYS A 200 10.24 -5.87 -19.19
C LYS A 200 10.52 -5.99 -17.70
N ILE A 201 9.73 -5.32 -16.85
CA ILE A 201 9.87 -5.45 -15.40
C ILE A 201 9.54 -6.89 -14.95
N LEU A 202 8.49 -7.52 -15.51
CA LEU A 202 8.13 -8.92 -15.25
C LEU A 202 9.27 -9.89 -15.62
N SER A 203 9.94 -9.67 -16.78
CA SER A 203 11.12 -10.47 -17.14
C SER A 203 12.23 -10.34 -16.10
N TYR A 204 12.54 -9.13 -15.66
CA TYR A 204 13.57 -8.91 -14.63
C TYR A 204 13.21 -9.49 -13.26
N ILE A 205 11.92 -9.50 -12.89
CA ILE A 205 11.45 -10.20 -11.68
C ILE A 205 11.68 -11.70 -11.80
N ASN A 206 11.39 -12.29 -12.97
CA ASN A 206 11.63 -13.70 -13.24
C ASN A 206 13.12 -14.07 -13.22
N GLU A 207 13.99 -13.18 -13.72
CA GLU A 207 15.44 -13.32 -13.66
C GLU A 207 16.00 -13.10 -12.22
N GLY A 208 15.29 -12.38 -11.37
CA GLY A 208 15.74 -11.98 -10.05
C GLY A 208 16.78 -10.84 -10.08
N ASP A 209 16.79 -10.04 -11.15
CA ASP A 209 17.72 -8.92 -11.31
C ASP A 209 17.21 -7.65 -10.61
N LEU A 210 17.55 -7.50 -9.33
CA LEU A 210 17.15 -6.36 -8.51
C LEU A 210 17.51 -5.00 -9.14
N LYS A 211 18.70 -4.90 -9.77
CA LYS A 211 19.16 -3.65 -10.34
C LYS A 211 18.27 -3.23 -11.50
N LYS A 212 18.05 -4.14 -12.45
CA LYS A 212 17.19 -3.86 -13.62
C LYS A 212 15.75 -3.60 -13.20
N ILE A 213 15.20 -4.30 -12.20
CA ILE A 213 13.88 -4.02 -11.65
C ILE A 213 13.83 -2.58 -11.16
N ALA A 214 14.75 -2.19 -10.28
CA ALA A 214 14.76 -0.87 -9.66
C ALA A 214 14.94 0.28 -10.67
N GLU A 215 15.81 0.11 -11.66
CA GLU A 215 16.06 1.09 -12.72
C GLU A 215 14.84 1.29 -13.66
N ASN A 216 13.94 0.32 -13.75
CA ASN A 216 12.76 0.37 -14.61
C ASN A 216 11.45 0.65 -13.84
N MET A 217 11.50 0.86 -12.51
CA MET A 217 10.33 1.30 -11.74
C MET A 217 9.80 2.62 -12.28
N LYS A 218 8.48 2.71 -12.49
CA LYS A 218 7.83 3.90 -13.03
C LYS A 218 6.37 4.02 -12.60
N ASN A 219 5.93 5.26 -12.39
CA ASN A 219 4.56 5.57 -12.00
C ASN A 219 4.06 6.78 -12.79
N VAL A 220 3.03 6.58 -13.63
CA VAL A 220 2.51 7.63 -14.50
C VAL A 220 2.01 8.87 -13.76
N PHE A 221 1.58 8.72 -12.52
CA PHE A 221 1.19 9.88 -11.70
C PHE A 221 2.33 10.89 -11.51
N GLU A 222 3.59 10.44 -11.48
CA GLU A 222 4.74 11.33 -11.23
C GLU A 222 4.87 12.44 -12.28
N LEU A 223 4.45 12.18 -13.52
CA LEU A 223 4.50 13.18 -14.61
C LEU A 223 3.66 14.44 -14.30
N TYR A 224 2.57 14.25 -13.57
CA TYR A 224 1.65 15.33 -13.25
C TYR A 224 1.87 15.83 -11.81
N ILE A 225 2.05 14.92 -10.88
CA ILE A 225 2.26 15.23 -9.47
C ILE A 225 3.60 15.92 -9.25
N GLY A 226 4.69 15.49 -9.93
CA GLY A 226 5.99 16.11 -9.83
C GLY A 226 6.00 17.59 -10.28
N LYS A 227 5.16 17.95 -11.27
CA LYS A 227 4.99 19.35 -11.70
C LYS A 227 4.33 20.21 -10.61
N LYS A 228 3.30 19.68 -9.94
CA LYS A 228 2.57 20.38 -8.87
C LYS A 228 3.32 20.35 -7.53
N TYR A 229 4.06 19.28 -7.27
CA TYR A 229 4.77 19.04 -6.03
C TYR A 229 6.26 18.72 -6.29
N PRO A 230 7.10 19.74 -6.60
CA PRO A 230 8.53 19.53 -6.99
C PRO A 230 9.37 18.79 -5.96
N LEU A 231 8.91 18.75 -4.70
CA LEU A 231 9.58 18.01 -3.62
C LEU A 231 9.64 16.49 -3.91
N ILE A 232 8.68 15.93 -4.66
CA ILE A 232 8.70 14.53 -5.08
C ILE A 232 9.99 14.24 -5.87
N GLU A 233 10.28 15.07 -6.88
CA GLU A 233 11.48 14.92 -7.70
C GLU A 233 12.77 15.23 -6.92
N LYS A 234 12.72 16.17 -5.96
CA LYS A 234 13.86 16.45 -5.07
C LYS A 234 14.19 15.21 -4.21
N ILE A 235 13.18 14.55 -3.64
CA ILE A 235 13.36 13.34 -2.85
C ILE A 235 13.89 12.19 -3.70
N LYS A 236 13.36 11.97 -4.91
CA LYS A 236 13.85 10.93 -5.84
C LYS A 236 15.34 11.12 -6.16
N ARG A 237 15.73 12.34 -6.54
CA ARG A 237 17.13 12.65 -6.84
C ARG A 237 18.04 12.42 -5.64
N GLU A 238 17.60 12.78 -4.43
CA GLU A 238 18.42 12.56 -3.24
C GLU A 238 18.54 11.06 -2.92
N LEU A 239 17.46 10.26 -3.04
CA LEU A 239 17.54 8.81 -2.89
C LEU A 239 18.58 8.18 -3.84
N ILE A 240 18.55 8.56 -5.12
CA ILE A 240 19.53 8.08 -6.11
C ILE A 240 20.95 8.52 -5.76
N LYS A 241 21.14 9.80 -5.40
CA LYS A 241 22.44 10.34 -4.97
C LYS A 241 23.04 9.60 -3.78
N GLN A 242 22.19 9.09 -2.88
CA GLN A 242 22.58 8.30 -1.70
C GLN A 242 22.78 6.80 -2.02
N GLY A 243 22.69 6.39 -3.29
CA GLY A 243 23.02 5.04 -3.76
C GLY A 243 21.80 4.11 -3.91
N ALA A 244 20.58 4.62 -3.99
CA ALA A 244 19.45 3.82 -4.41
C ALA A 244 19.62 3.37 -5.87
N LEU A 245 19.31 2.10 -6.15
CA LEU A 245 19.30 1.53 -7.50
C LEU A 245 18.20 2.12 -8.37
N GLY A 246 17.12 2.58 -7.75
CA GLY A 246 15.99 3.25 -8.37
C GLY A 246 15.12 3.89 -7.29
N ALA A 247 14.34 4.92 -7.68
CA ALA A 247 13.42 5.63 -6.78
C ALA A 247 12.14 5.99 -7.51
N VAL A 248 10.99 5.78 -6.88
CA VAL A 248 9.67 6.02 -7.46
C VAL A 248 8.65 6.40 -6.37
N MET A 249 7.63 7.17 -6.72
CA MET A 249 6.48 7.45 -5.87
C MET A 249 5.51 6.27 -5.88
N THR A 250 4.99 5.86 -4.71
CA THR A 250 4.02 4.77 -4.63
C THR A 250 2.58 5.25 -4.72
N GLY A 251 1.76 4.53 -5.51
CA GLY A 251 0.35 4.82 -5.69
C GLY A 251 0.10 6.25 -6.17
N SER A 252 -0.94 6.89 -5.66
CA SER A 252 -1.26 8.30 -5.88
C SER A 252 -0.35 9.26 -5.09
N GLY A 253 0.65 8.76 -4.37
CA GLY A 253 1.56 9.55 -3.54
C GLY A 253 0.99 9.77 -2.13
N SER A 254 1.72 10.51 -1.33
CA SER A 254 2.93 11.30 -1.60
C SER A 254 4.24 10.58 -1.22
N VAL A 255 4.21 9.32 -0.73
CA VAL A 255 5.45 8.63 -0.37
C VAL A 255 6.28 8.32 -1.61
N VAL A 256 7.57 8.62 -1.53
CA VAL A 256 8.60 8.20 -2.48
C VAL A 256 9.49 7.18 -1.80
N PHE A 257 9.85 6.12 -2.49
CA PHE A 257 10.78 5.14 -1.95
C PHE A 257 11.95 4.85 -2.90
N GLY A 258 13.10 4.55 -2.31
CA GLY A 258 14.29 4.08 -3.00
C GLY A 258 14.63 2.66 -2.64
N VAL A 259 15.13 1.90 -3.60
CA VAL A 259 15.56 0.50 -3.47
C VAL A 259 17.08 0.43 -3.35
N PHE A 260 17.58 -0.20 -2.31
CA PHE A 260 19.01 -0.34 -2.03
C PHE A 260 19.39 -1.82 -1.94
N LYS A 261 20.53 -2.17 -2.54
CA LYS A 261 21.16 -3.48 -2.33
C LYS A 261 21.94 -3.51 -1.02
N ASP A 262 22.63 -2.42 -0.72
CA ASP A 262 23.52 -2.29 0.46
C ASP A 262 22.73 -1.72 1.67
N PRO A 263 22.65 -2.46 2.79
CA PRO A 263 22.00 -1.99 4.02
C PRO A 263 22.69 -0.77 4.65
N ILE A 264 23.99 -0.60 4.45
CA ILE A 264 24.76 0.53 5.02
C ILE A 264 24.37 1.81 4.29
N LEU A 265 24.28 1.78 2.94
CA LEU A 265 23.81 2.91 2.16
C LEU A 265 22.35 3.25 2.47
N ALA A 266 21.48 2.25 2.61
CA ALA A 266 20.09 2.47 3.02
C ALA A 266 20.00 3.16 4.38
N LYS A 267 20.76 2.71 5.37
CA LYS A 267 20.81 3.33 6.71
C LYS A 267 21.33 4.77 6.64
N LYS A 268 22.41 5.02 5.90
CA LYS A 268 22.97 6.36 5.72
C LYS A 268 21.93 7.30 5.07
N CYS A 269 21.26 6.84 4.03
CA CYS A 269 20.20 7.58 3.36
C CYS A 269 19.04 7.92 4.30
N TYR A 270 18.57 6.94 5.09
CA TYR A 270 17.56 7.15 6.13
C TYR A 270 17.95 8.25 7.12
N GLU A 271 19.20 8.25 7.61
CA GLU A 271 19.69 9.29 8.53
C GLU A 271 19.79 10.66 7.84
N THR A 272 20.18 10.71 6.56
CA THR A 272 20.22 11.96 5.78
C THR A 272 18.84 12.64 5.75
N PHE A 273 17.77 11.90 5.47
CA PHE A 273 16.42 12.47 5.45
C PHE A 273 15.88 12.89 6.83
N LYS A 274 16.50 12.43 7.92
CA LYS A 274 16.20 12.88 9.29
C LYS A 274 16.96 14.14 9.71
N GLN A 275 17.95 14.57 8.93
CA GLN A 275 18.74 15.78 9.22
C GLN A 275 17.93 17.07 9.04
N ARG A 276 18.49 18.17 9.57
CA ARG A 276 17.82 19.48 9.63
C ARG A 276 17.34 20.01 8.28
N GLU A 277 18.11 19.72 7.23
CA GLU A 277 17.81 20.14 5.85
C GLU A 277 16.44 19.64 5.32
N PHE A 278 16.05 18.41 5.67
CA PHE A 278 14.79 17.83 5.23
C PHE A 278 13.65 17.96 6.25
N ARG A 279 13.91 18.31 7.50
CA ARG A 279 12.88 18.40 8.56
C ARG A 279 11.75 19.38 8.26
N ALA A 280 12.03 20.42 7.46
CA ALA A 280 11.01 21.39 7.07
C ALA A 280 9.96 20.80 6.11
N GLU A 281 10.37 19.84 5.25
CA GLU A 281 9.60 19.34 4.11
C GLU A 281 9.13 17.87 4.30
N VAL A 282 9.91 17.07 5.04
CA VAL A 282 9.64 15.64 5.29
C VAL A 282 8.95 15.47 6.63
N LYS A 283 7.90 14.66 6.66
CA LYS A 283 7.15 14.32 7.87
C LYS A 283 7.72 13.08 8.57
N GLU A 284 7.92 12.01 7.80
CA GLU A 284 8.32 10.71 8.30
C GLU A 284 9.26 10.02 7.31
N VAL A 285 10.19 9.23 7.84
CA VAL A 285 11.11 8.39 7.04
C VAL A 285 11.10 6.99 7.63
N TYR A 286 11.07 5.98 6.78
CA TYR A 286 11.07 4.57 7.18
C TYR A 286 12.21 3.83 6.49
N ILE A 287 12.75 2.82 7.16
CA ILE A 287 13.56 1.79 6.54
C ILE A 287 12.80 0.47 6.57
N SER A 288 12.80 -0.26 5.47
CA SER A 288 11.98 -1.45 5.30
C SER A 288 12.67 -2.47 4.40
N LYS A 289 11.95 -3.58 4.13
CA LYS A 289 12.33 -4.63 3.19
C LYS A 289 11.09 -5.10 2.43
N PHE A 290 11.28 -5.77 1.31
CA PHE A 290 10.22 -6.53 0.66
C PHE A 290 9.81 -7.72 1.53
N ILE A 291 8.51 -7.99 1.61
CA ILE A 291 7.95 -9.16 2.26
C ILE A 291 7.69 -10.24 1.20
N LYS A 292 8.27 -11.42 1.41
CA LYS A 292 8.08 -12.59 0.56
C LYS A 292 6.92 -13.41 1.09
N GLY A 293 5.98 -13.75 0.22
CA GLY A 293 4.90 -14.69 0.53
C GLY A 293 3.65 -14.07 1.15
N GLY A 294 2.59 -14.90 1.23
CA GLY A 294 1.29 -14.51 1.74
C GLY A 294 1.32 -14.18 3.24
N LEU A 295 0.50 -13.24 3.57
CA LEU A 295 0.30 -12.71 4.93
C LEU A 295 -0.64 -13.63 5.73
#